data_4e1e9c0414b3356b856e0b06b5317d59
#
_entry.id   4e1e9c0414b3356b856e0b06b5317d59
#
_cell.length_a   1.000
_cell.length_b   1.000
_cell.length_c   1.000
_cell.angle_alpha   90.00
_cell.angle_beta   90.00
_cell.angle_gamma   90.00
#
_symmetry.space_group_name_H-M   'P 1'
#
loop_
_entity.id
_entity.type
_entity.pdbx_description
1 polymer ?
#
loop_
_entity_poly.entity_id
_entity_poly.type
_entity_poly.pdbx_seq_one_letter_code
_entity_poly.pdbx_strand_id
1 'polypeptide(L)'
;MKEQEAIDYLDNLQVGEFITVNIPVFSGEYIASTCIYMGKDDAGRYILKDESFFKMSKDFMIKNKISIDKEFDGDKAFDIYKDIKREQENKEKQKHKKNRDAR
;
A
#
# COMPACT_ATOMS: atom_id res chain seq x y z
N MET A 1 -1.41 13.42 -10.65
CA MET A 1 -0.62 12.80 -11.74
C MET A 1 -1.56 12.06 -12.67
N LYS A 2 -1.36 12.22 -13.97
CA LYS A 2 -2.08 11.43 -14.97
C LYS A 2 -1.63 9.97 -14.88
N GLU A 3 -2.37 9.07 -15.53
CA GLU A 3 -2.18 7.62 -15.37
C GLU A 3 -0.74 7.16 -15.64
N GLN A 4 -0.11 7.64 -16.73
CA GLN A 4 1.26 7.25 -17.04
C GLN A 4 2.26 7.82 -16.05
N GLU A 5 2.06 9.04 -15.59
CA GLU A 5 2.90 9.64 -14.55
C GLU A 5 2.79 8.88 -13.23
N ALA A 6 1.58 8.42 -12.88
CA ALA A 6 1.35 7.62 -11.69
C ALA A 6 2.09 6.29 -11.77
N ILE A 7 2.04 5.63 -12.92
CA ILE A 7 2.76 4.37 -13.16
C ILE A 7 4.27 4.59 -13.04
N ASP A 8 4.79 5.62 -13.68
CA ASP A 8 6.22 5.95 -13.62
C ASP A 8 6.66 6.27 -12.19
N TYR A 9 5.81 6.99 -11.44
CA TYR A 9 6.10 7.31 -10.05
C TYR A 9 6.17 6.04 -9.19
N LEU A 10 5.20 5.13 -9.35
CA LEU A 10 5.19 3.86 -8.61
C LEU A 10 6.38 2.97 -8.98
N ASP A 11 6.79 2.96 -10.25
CA ASP A 11 7.94 2.17 -10.69
C ASP A 11 9.25 2.63 -10.04
N ASN A 12 9.33 3.90 -9.66
CA ASN A 12 10.51 4.47 -9.01
C ASN A 12 10.38 4.58 -7.48
N LEU A 13 9.24 4.20 -6.94
CA LEU A 13 8.98 4.29 -5.51
C LEU A 13 9.70 3.17 -4.77
N GLN A 14 10.20 3.48 -3.58
CA GLN A 14 10.86 2.49 -2.73
C GLN A 14 9.86 1.88 -1.75
N VAL A 15 10.06 0.61 -1.43
CA VAL A 15 9.25 -0.08 -0.43
C VAL A 15 9.32 0.67 0.90
N GLY A 16 8.18 0.93 1.49
CA GLY A 16 8.07 1.67 2.75
C GLY A 16 7.70 3.14 2.60
N GLU A 17 7.65 3.65 1.37
CA GLU A 17 7.21 5.04 1.14
C GLU A 17 5.68 5.12 1.14
N PHE A 18 5.17 6.25 1.65
CA PHE A 18 3.72 6.52 1.70
C PHE A 18 3.30 7.41 0.52
N ILE A 19 2.10 7.15 0.03
CA ILE A 19 1.47 7.92 -1.05
C ILE A 19 -0.02 8.03 -0.79
N THR A 20 -0.71 8.88 -1.56
CA THR A 20 -2.16 8.89 -1.64
C THR A 20 -2.58 8.33 -2.99
N VAL A 21 -3.46 7.35 -2.97
CA VAL A 21 -4.08 6.77 -4.16
C VAL A 21 -5.46 7.37 -4.32
N ASN A 22 -5.73 7.98 -5.47
CA ASN A 22 -7.03 8.60 -5.79
C ASN A 22 -7.78 7.72 -6.76
N ILE A 23 -8.95 7.25 -6.34
CA ILE A 23 -9.79 6.35 -7.13
C ILE A 23 -11.08 7.10 -7.50
N PRO A 24 -11.32 7.37 -8.81
CA PRO A 24 -12.57 8.03 -9.24
C PRO A 24 -13.79 7.16 -8.98
N VAL A 25 -14.89 7.78 -8.56
CA VAL A 25 -16.17 7.12 -8.36
C VAL A 25 -17.25 7.76 -9.24
N PHE A 26 -18.45 7.18 -9.24
CA PHE A 26 -19.53 7.51 -10.17
C PHE A 26 -19.91 8.99 -10.25
N SER A 27 -19.82 9.72 -9.16
CA SER A 27 -20.29 11.10 -9.07
C SER A 27 -19.25 12.14 -9.53
N GLY A 28 -18.13 11.69 -10.12
CA GLY A 28 -17.01 12.57 -10.46
C GLY A 28 -16.14 12.92 -9.27
N GLU A 29 -16.42 12.36 -8.11
CA GLU A 29 -15.62 12.51 -6.92
C GLU A 29 -14.49 11.47 -6.89
N TYR A 30 -13.58 11.62 -5.95
CA TYR A 30 -12.48 10.70 -5.75
C TYR A 30 -12.51 10.13 -4.33
N ILE A 31 -12.17 8.85 -4.22
CA ILE A 31 -11.83 8.27 -2.93
C ILE A 31 -10.30 8.36 -2.81
N ALA A 32 -9.82 9.11 -1.81
CA ALA A 32 -8.39 9.27 -1.55
C ALA A 32 -7.98 8.37 -0.40
N SER A 33 -7.03 7.49 -0.64
CA SER A 33 -6.54 6.55 0.38
C SER A 33 -5.04 6.73 0.58
N THR A 34 -4.64 6.98 1.83
CA THR A 34 -3.23 6.96 2.20
C THR A 34 -2.76 5.51 2.32
N CYS A 35 -1.70 5.17 1.61
CA CYS A 35 -1.20 3.81 1.52
C CYS A 35 0.32 3.78 1.63
N ILE A 36 0.85 2.66 2.10
CA ILE A 36 2.28 2.38 2.03
C ILE A 36 2.55 1.46 0.85
N TYR A 37 3.62 1.76 0.10
CA TYR A 37 4.05 0.93 -1.02
C TYR A 37 4.88 -0.25 -0.51
N MET A 38 4.49 -1.46 -0.91
CA MET A 38 5.10 -2.70 -0.44
C MET A 38 5.86 -3.46 -1.53
N GLY A 39 6.04 -2.86 -2.70
CA GLY A 39 6.74 -3.49 -3.81
C GLY A 39 5.82 -4.07 -4.87
N LYS A 40 6.33 -4.98 -5.66
CA LYS A 40 5.58 -5.64 -6.72
C LYS A 40 5.47 -7.13 -6.44
N ASP A 41 4.41 -7.77 -6.92
CA ASP A 41 4.29 -9.22 -6.89
C ASP A 41 4.93 -9.85 -8.15
N ASP A 42 4.85 -11.17 -8.26
CA ASP A 42 5.44 -11.92 -9.38
C ASP A 42 4.80 -11.57 -10.72
N ALA A 43 3.57 -11.09 -10.71
CA ALA A 43 2.87 -10.67 -11.93
C ALA A 43 3.15 -9.20 -12.28
N GLY A 44 3.97 -8.50 -11.51
CA GLY A 44 4.31 -7.10 -11.72
C GLY A 44 3.25 -6.13 -11.22
N ARG A 45 2.30 -6.59 -10.41
CA ARG A 45 1.29 -5.72 -9.81
C ARG A 45 1.87 -5.00 -8.61
N TYR A 46 1.46 -3.74 -8.43
CA TYR A 46 1.88 -2.95 -7.27
C TYR A 46 1.12 -3.40 -6.03
N ILE A 47 1.84 -3.68 -4.97
CA ILE A 47 1.27 -4.07 -3.67
C ILE A 47 1.24 -2.85 -2.78
N LEU A 48 0.06 -2.51 -2.28
CA LEU A 48 -0.16 -1.35 -1.41
C LEU A 48 -0.92 -1.80 -0.17
N LYS A 49 -0.75 -1.06 0.91
CA LYS A 49 -1.45 -1.34 2.16
C LYS A 49 -2.00 -0.04 2.75
N ASP A 50 -3.31 -0.03 3.02
CA ASP A 50 -3.97 0.92 3.92
C ASP A 50 -4.38 0.16 5.19
N GLU A 51 -5.64 -0.11 5.43
CA GLU A 51 -6.09 -1.01 6.50
C GLU A 51 -5.86 -2.47 6.13
N SER A 52 -5.88 -2.78 4.84
CA SER A 52 -5.63 -4.11 4.30
C SER A 52 -4.74 -4.01 3.06
N PHE A 53 -4.17 -5.13 2.66
CA PHE A 53 -3.37 -5.19 1.45
C PHE A 53 -4.26 -5.21 0.21
N PHE A 54 -3.83 -4.50 -0.84
CA PHE A 54 -4.45 -4.61 -2.15
C PHE A 54 -3.39 -4.49 -3.24
N LYS A 55 -3.74 -4.94 -4.44
CA LYS A 55 -2.83 -4.97 -5.58
C LYS A 55 -3.46 -4.24 -6.76
N MET A 56 -2.64 -3.52 -7.52
CA MET A 56 -3.07 -2.82 -8.72
C MET A 56 -2.14 -3.16 -9.87
N SER A 57 -2.71 -3.63 -10.99
CA SER A 57 -1.95 -3.76 -12.23
C SER A 57 -1.90 -2.42 -12.95
N LYS A 58 -0.98 -2.29 -13.90
CA LYS A 58 -0.91 -1.11 -14.77
C LYS A 58 -2.22 -0.92 -15.56
N ASP A 59 -2.75 -2.03 -16.08
CA ASP A 59 -4.01 -2.00 -16.83
C ASP A 59 -5.17 -1.53 -15.97
N PHE A 60 -5.25 -2.00 -14.72
CA PHE A 60 -6.28 -1.56 -13.77
C PHE A 60 -6.18 -0.05 -13.52
N MET A 61 -4.97 0.45 -13.32
CA MET A 61 -4.75 1.88 -13.06
C MET A 61 -5.19 2.73 -14.24
N ILE A 62 -4.84 2.32 -15.45
CA ILE A 62 -5.21 3.05 -16.68
C ILE A 62 -6.73 3.01 -16.88
N LYS A 63 -7.32 1.82 -16.79
CA LYS A 63 -8.74 1.61 -17.01
C LYS A 63 -9.60 2.40 -16.02
N ASN A 64 -9.19 2.48 -14.78
CA ASN A 64 -9.94 3.14 -13.71
C ASN A 64 -9.47 4.57 -13.44
N LYS A 65 -8.55 5.10 -14.24
CA LYS A 65 -8.05 6.47 -14.14
C LYS A 65 -7.52 6.79 -12.73
N ILE A 66 -6.79 5.84 -12.17
CA ILE A 66 -6.17 5.98 -10.85
C ILE A 66 -5.08 7.04 -10.91
N SER A 67 -5.06 7.96 -9.96
CA SER A 67 -3.98 8.93 -9.83
C SER A 67 -3.28 8.78 -8.48
N ILE A 68 -2.04 9.28 -8.41
CA ILE A 68 -1.21 9.17 -7.22
C ILE A 68 -0.77 10.58 -6.82
N ASP A 69 -0.83 10.87 -5.52
CA ASP A 69 -0.25 12.08 -4.94
C ASP A 69 0.92 11.69 -4.06
N LYS A 70 1.98 12.48 -4.13
CA LYS A 70 3.16 12.31 -3.25
C LYS A 70 2.83 12.67 -1.82
N GLU A 71 1.90 13.60 -1.61
CA GLU A 71 1.45 14.00 -0.29
C GLU A 71 0.47 12.98 0.25
N PHE A 72 0.47 12.80 1.55
CA PHE A 72 -0.39 11.82 2.21
C PHE A 72 -0.78 12.33 3.60
N ASP A 73 -1.83 11.71 4.17
CA ASP A 73 -2.28 12.02 5.52
C ASP A 73 -1.32 11.39 6.54
N GLY A 74 -0.61 12.22 7.28
CA GLY A 74 0.39 11.77 8.25
C GLY A 74 -0.18 10.93 9.38
N ASP A 75 -1.41 11.23 9.82
CA ASP A 75 -2.08 10.46 10.88
C ASP A 75 -2.40 9.05 10.41
N LYS A 76 -2.92 8.92 9.19
CA LYS A 76 -3.21 7.63 8.60
C LYS A 76 -1.93 6.84 8.33
N ALA A 77 -0.89 7.50 7.84
CA ALA A 77 0.41 6.88 7.61
C ALA A 77 0.98 6.32 8.92
N PHE A 78 0.86 7.06 10.00
CA PHE A 78 1.32 6.63 11.33
C PHE A 78 0.54 5.40 11.81
N ASP A 79 -0.76 5.38 11.61
CA ASP A 79 -1.61 4.23 11.97
C ASP A 79 -1.22 2.98 11.18
N ILE A 80 -0.97 3.12 9.88
CA ILE A 80 -0.51 2.03 9.02
C ILE A 80 0.84 1.49 9.50
N TYR A 81 1.75 2.39 9.81
CA TYR A 81 3.07 2.01 10.34
C TYR A 81 2.96 1.22 11.64
N LYS A 82 2.11 1.66 12.56
CA LYS A 82 1.86 0.95 13.82
C LYS A 82 1.30 -0.45 13.59
N ASP A 83 0.39 -0.59 12.62
CA ASP A 83 -0.19 -1.89 12.28
C ASP A 83 0.87 -2.86 11.78
N ILE A 84 1.73 -2.42 10.88
CA ILE A 84 2.82 -3.23 10.34
C ILE A 84 3.77 -3.67 11.46
N LYS A 85 4.15 -2.74 12.32
CA LYS A 85 5.04 -3.01 13.44
C LYS A 85 4.43 -4.00 14.42
N ARG A 86 3.14 -3.86 14.69
CA ARG A 86 2.40 -4.79 15.58
C ARG A 86 2.35 -6.21 15.00
N GLU A 87 2.12 -6.34 13.70
CA GLU A 87 2.13 -7.65 13.04
C GLU A 87 3.49 -8.32 13.14
N GLN A 88 4.57 -7.57 12.95
CA GLN A 88 5.93 -8.10 13.08
C GLN A 88 6.21 -8.56 14.50
N GLU A 89 5.83 -7.79 15.50
CA GLU A 89 5.99 -8.15 16.91
C GLU A 89 5.20 -9.41 17.26
N ASN A 90 3.97 -9.53 16.76
CA ASN A 90 3.13 -10.72 16.97
C ASN A 90 3.75 -11.96 16.34
N LYS A 91 4.33 -11.86 15.16
CA LYS A 91 5.03 -12.97 14.52
C LYS A 91 6.24 -13.42 15.33
N GLU A 92 7.01 -12.51 15.89
CA GLU A 92 8.14 -12.82 16.74
C GLU A 92 7.68 -13.52 18.03
N LYS A 93 6.63 -13.02 18.65
CA LYS A 93 6.05 -13.64 19.85
C LYS A 93 5.55 -15.07 19.58
N GLN A 94 4.92 -15.29 18.44
CA GLN A 94 4.47 -16.61 18.04
C GLN A 94 5.63 -17.57 17.81
N LYS A 95 6.71 -17.12 17.22
CA LYS A 95 7.92 -17.92 17.05
C LYS A 95 8.52 -18.33 18.40
N HIS A 96 8.55 -17.43 19.37
CA HIS A 96 9.01 -17.73 20.72
C HIS A 96 8.15 -18.78 21.42
N LYS A 97 6.83 -18.65 21.30
CA LYS A 97 5.89 -19.65 21.85
C LYS A 97 6.11 -21.02 21.21
N LYS A 98 6.28 -21.09 19.91
CA LYS A 98 6.54 -22.34 19.20
C LYS A 98 7.80 -23.02 19.71
N ASN A 99 8.87 -22.25 19.93
CA ASN A 99 10.12 -22.78 20.46
C ASN A 99 9.97 -23.32 21.88
N ARG A 100 9.14 -22.70 22.70
CA ARG A 100 8.84 -23.22 24.06
C ARG A 100 8.04 -24.49 24.00
N ASP A 101 7.07 -24.58 23.12
CA ASP A 101 6.20 -25.75 22.98
C ASP A 101 6.96 -26.95 22.42
N ALA A 102 8.06 -26.72 21.72
CA ALA A 102 8.91 -27.79 21.18
C ALA A 102 9.79 -28.45 22.25
N ARG A 103 9.76 -27.95 23.47
CA ARG A 103 10.45 -28.57 24.61
C ARG A 103 9.56 -29.62 25.25
#